data_871403cbb3d50388f9204d33d2a33a89
#
_entry.id   871403cbb3d50388f9204d33d2a33a89
#
_cell.length_a   1.000
_cell.length_b   1.000
_cell.length_c   1.000
_cell.angle_alpha   90.00
_cell.angle_beta   90.00
_cell.angle_gamma   90.00
#
_symmetry.space_group_name_H-M   'P 1'
#
loop_
_entity.id
_entity.type
_entity.pdbx_description
1 polymer ?
#
loop_
_entity_poly.entity_id
_entity_poly.type
_entity_poly.pdbx_seq_one_letter_code
_entity_poly.pdbx_strand_id
1 'polypeptide(L)'
;NDFLCIHPFNDGNGRMSRLLTTLLLYRSGFMVGKYVSLEAKIAANKDMYYAALCESSDAWYGESSCPTAFIRYWLQMLLAAYHDFEDRSALLVNSGSAMNQVQAAIDRHLGAFTKQDIREWCPNISDSAIEGAVRTLVKKGSIQRKGGGRSTYYVKL
;
A
#
# COMPACT_ATOMS: atom_id res chain seq x y z
N ASN A 1 -23.21 -5.79 -8.79
CA ASN A 1 -24.44 -5.21 -9.33
C ASN A 1 -25.61 -6.15 -9.13
N ASP A 2 -25.60 -7.36 -9.72
CA ASP A 2 -26.71 -8.32 -9.76
C ASP A 2 -27.36 -8.63 -8.41
N PHE A 3 -26.55 -8.78 -7.36
CA PHE A 3 -27.04 -8.98 -6.00
C PHE A 3 -28.00 -7.85 -5.55
N LEU A 4 -27.74 -6.60 -5.91
CA LEU A 4 -28.60 -5.46 -5.57
C LEU A 4 -29.86 -5.42 -6.44
N CYS A 5 -29.79 -5.88 -7.69
CA CYS A 5 -30.95 -5.98 -8.57
C CYS A 5 -31.89 -7.12 -8.14
N ILE A 6 -31.34 -8.27 -7.71
CA ILE A 6 -32.11 -9.42 -7.16
C ILE A 6 -32.78 -9.04 -5.84
N HIS A 7 -32.11 -8.22 -5.01
CA HIS A 7 -32.61 -7.68 -3.74
C HIS A 7 -33.17 -8.74 -2.77
N PRO A 8 -32.37 -9.78 -2.39
CA PRO A 8 -32.92 -10.97 -1.73
C PRO A 8 -33.35 -10.77 -0.27
N PHE A 9 -32.98 -9.68 0.39
CA PHE A 9 -33.31 -9.42 1.79
C PHE A 9 -34.30 -8.26 1.94
N ASN A 10 -35.11 -8.29 2.99
CA ASN A 10 -36.01 -7.17 3.33
C ASN A 10 -35.27 -5.88 3.73
N ASP A 11 -34.07 -6.02 4.34
CA ASP A 11 -33.16 -4.92 4.68
C ASP A 11 -31.70 -5.38 4.60
N GLY A 12 -30.79 -4.41 4.47
CA GLY A 12 -29.35 -4.65 4.50
C GLY A 12 -28.73 -5.08 3.17
N ASN A 13 -29.46 -5.11 2.05
CA ASN A 13 -28.94 -5.54 0.75
C ASN A 13 -27.70 -4.72 0.34
N GLY A 14 -27.69 -3.40 0.57
CA GLY A 14 -26.53 -2.56 0.28
C GLY A 14 -25.29 -2.95 1.09
N ARG A 15 -25.44 -3.26 2.38
CA ARG A 15 -24.34 -3.72 3.25
C ARG A 15 -23.83 -5.09 2.82
N MET A 16 -24.73 -6.01 2.56
CA MET A 16 -24.38 -7.36 2.09
C MET A 16 -23.68 -7.35 0.73
N SER A 17 -24.15 -6.54 -0.20
CA SER A 17 -23.51 -6.35 -1.51
C SER A 17 -22.05 -5.87 -1.36
N ARG A 18 -21.79 -4.89 -0.50
CA ARG A 18 -20.44 -4.37 -0.28
C ARG A 18 -19.53 -5.38 0.43
N LEU A 19 -20.06 -6.12 1.41
CA LEU A 19 -19.33 -7.24 2.05
C LEU A 19 -18.98 -8.33 1.04
N LEU A 20 -19.93 -8.71 0.19
CA LEU A 20 -19.70 -9.69 -0.87
C LEU A 20 -18.64 -9.21 -1.86
N THR A 21 -18.68 -7.94 -2.27
CA THR A 21 -17.65 -7.35 -3.14
C THR A 21 -16.27 -7.39 -2.46
N THR A 22 -16.19 -7.02 -1.19
CA THR A 22 -14.93 -7.09 -0.42
C THR A 22 -14.39 -8.52 -0.33
N LEU A 23 -15.26 -9.51 -0.09
CA LEU A 23 -14.89 -10.91 -0.08
C LEU A 23 -14.32 -11.37 -1.44
N LEU A 24 -14.98 -10.99 -2.53
CA LEU A 24 -14.54 -11.34 -3.88
C LEU A 24 -13.20 -10.68 -4.22
N LEU A 25 -12.99 -9.41 -3.81
CA LEU A 25 -11.71 -8.74 -3.95
C LEU A 25 -10.59 -9.48 -3.20
N TYR A 26 -10.83 -9.92 -1.97
CA TYR A 26 -9.85 -10.69 -1.20
C TYR A 26 -9.53 -12.04 -1.85
N ARG A 27 -10.53 -12.73 -2.37
CA ARG A 27 -10.34 -13.99 -3.12
C ARG A 27 -9.54 -13.78 -4.40
N SER A 28 -9.63 -12.59 -5.01
CA SER A 28 -8.89 -12.21 -6.22
C SER A 28 -7.50 -11.60 -5.90
N GLY A 29 -7.08 -11.57 -4.63
CA GLY A 29 -5.75 -11.08 -4.21
C GLY A 29 -5.69 -9.59 -3.88
N PHE A 30 -6.79 -8.83 -3.99
CA PHE A 30 -6.82 -7.41 -3.64
C PHE A 30 -7.01 -7.22 -2.13
N MET A 31 -5.90 -7.18 -1.38
CA MET A 31 -5.91 -7.19 0.08
C MET A 31 -5.92 -5.81 0.74
N VAL A 32 -5.90 -4.72 -0.02
CA VAL A 32 -5.80 -3.34 0.50
C VAL A 32 -6.92 -2.99 1.48
N GLY A 33 -8.11 -3.57 1.32
CA GLY A 33 -9.24 -3.38 2.23
C GLY A 33 -9.01 -3.85 3.68
N LYS A 34 -7.92 -4.61 3.94
CA LYS A 34 -7.49 -4.95 5.31
C LYS A 34 -6.82 -3.77 6.04
N TYR A 35 -6.31 -2.81 5.30
CA TYR A 35 -5.51 -1.70 5.81
C TYR A 35 -6.18 -0.35 5.61
N VAL A 36 -7.02 -0.24 4.58
CA VAL A 36 -7.76 0.98 4.23
C VAL A 36 -9.24 0.65 4.16
N SER A 37 -10.07 1.43 4.85
CA SER A 37 -11.52 1.22 4.87
C SER A 37 -12.14 1.58 3.52
N LEU A 38 -12.56 0.57 2.76
CA LEU A 38 -13.31 0.75 1.51
C LEU A 38 -14.67 1.38 1.77
N GLU A 39 -15.33 1.04 2.87
CA GLU A 39 -16.60 1.65 3.29
C GLU A 39 -16.48 3.17 3.53
N ALA A 40 -15.40 3.62 4.18
CA ALA A 40 -15.16 5.04 4.39
C ALA A 40 -14.95 5.79 3.05
N LYS A 41 -14.27 5.16 2.08
CA LYS A 41 -14.10 5.73 0.74
C LYS A 41 -15.41 5.82 -0.03
N ILE A 42 -16.26 4.80 0.06
CA ILE A 42 -17.60 4.83 -0.54
C ILE A 42 -18.44 5.92 0.11
N ALA A 43 -18.39 6.05 1.45
CA ALA A 43 -19.14 7.07 2.17
C ALA A 43 -18.72 8.50 1.78
N ALA A 44 -17.42 8.71 1.54
CA ALA A 44 -16.89 10.01 1.09
C ALA A 44 -17.30 10.39 -0.35
N ASN A 45 -17.64 9.39 -1.20
CA ASN A 45 -18.01 9.56 -2.61
C ASN A 45 -19.33 8.87 -2.93
N LYS A 46 -20.31 9.02 -2.04
CA LYS A 46 -21.58 8.30 -2.06
C LYS A 46 -22.37 8.51 -3.36
N ASP A 47 -22.39 9.73 -3.84
CA ASP A 47 -23.13 10.09 -5.07
C ASP A 47 -22.55 9.40 -6.30
N MET A 48 -21.23 9.31 -6.40
CA MET A 48 -20.55 8.58 -7.50
C MET A 48 -20.84 7.08 -7.45
N TYR A 49 -20.89 6.51 -6.23
CA TYR A 49 -21.26 5.11 -6.05
C TYR A 49 -22.67 4.81 -6.57
N TYR A 50 -23.65 5.63 -6.16
CA TYR A 50 -25.03 5.43 -6.60
C TYR A 50 -25.24 5.77 -8.08
N ALA A 51 -24.56 6.76 -8.63
CA ALA A 51 -24.58 7.06 -10.05
C ALA A 51 -24.07 5.86 -10.89
N ALA A 52 -22.91 5.30 -10.52
CA ALA A 52 -22.36 4.13 -11.20
C ALA A 52 -23.24 2.87 -11.06
N LEU A 53 -23.88 2.71 -9.90
CA LEU A 53 -24.83 1.63 -9.66
C LEU A 53 -26.07 1.78 -10.53
N CYS A 54 -26.67 2.97 -10.57
CA CYS A 54 -27.86 3.29 -11.34
C CYS A 54 -27.61 3.04 -12.83
N GLU A 55 -26.54 3.65 -13.39
CA GLU A 55 -26.13 3.47 -14.78
C GLU A 55 -25.94 2.00 -15.19
N SER A 56 -25.39 1.19 -14.26
CA SER A 56 -25.18 -0.23 -14.51
C SER A 56 -26.42 -1.11 -14.26
N SER A 57 -27.48 -0.55 -13.67
CA SER A 57 -28.71 -1.29 -13.33
C SER A 57 -29.84 -1.02 -14.33
N ASP A 58 -29.80 0.10 -15.06
CA ASP A 58 -30.89 0.58 -15.93
C ASP A 58 -31.33 -0.46 -16.99
N ALA A 59 -30.42 -1.30 -17.45
CA ALA A 59 -30.70 -2.34 -18.45
C ALA A 59 -30.55 -3.76 -17.91
N TRP A 60 -30.63 -3.97 -16.59
CA TRP A 60 -30.35 -5.27 -15.99
C TRP A 60 -31.30 -6.40 -16.45
N TYR A 61 -32.56 -6.10 -16.75
CA TYR A 61 -33.52 -7.04 -17.29
C TYR A 61 -33.45 -7.19 -18.82
N GLY A 62 -32.63 -6.39 -19.51
CA GLY A 62 -32.50 -6.40 -20.98
C GLY A 62 -31.23 -7.10 -21.49
N GLU A 63 -31.18 -7.32 -22.80
CA GLU A 63 -30.02 -7.95 -23.47
C GLU A 63 -28.76 -7.06 -23.46
N SER A 64 -28.88 -5.79 -23.06
CA SER A 64 -27.80 -4.77 -23.08
C SER A 64 -27.27 -4.39 -21.71
N SER A 65 -27.41 -5.26 -20.71
CA SER A 65 -26.86 -5.03 -19.37
C SER A 65 -25.35 -4.77 -19.46
N CYS A 66 -24.89 -3.59 -19.02
CA CYS A 66 -23.51 -3.17 -19.08
C CYS A 66 -22.98 -2.77 -17.70
N PRO A 67 -22.25 -3.64 -16.99
CA PRO A 67 -21.71 -3.33 -15.65
C PRO A 67 -20.48 -2.42 -15.66
N THR A 68 -20.11 -1.87 -16.83
CA THR A 68 -18.85 -1.14 -17.02
C THR A 68 -18.69 0.06 -16.10
N ALA A 69 -19.75 0.85 -15.86
CA ALA A 69 -19.70 2.01 -14.98
C ALA A 69 -19.40 1.58 -13.53
N PHE A 70 -20.05 0.51 -13.06
CA PHE A 70 -19.85 -0.03 -11.73
C PHE A 70 -18.45 -0.65 -11.55
N ILE A 71 -17.97 -1.38 -12.55
CA ILE A 71 -16.61 -1.94 -12.56
C ILE A 71 -15.57 -0.83 -12.54
N ARG A 72 -15.73 0.20 -13.38
CA ARG A 72 -14.84 1.38 -13.42
C ARG A 72 -14.78 2.08 -12.08
N TYR A 73 -15.92 2.31 -11.44
CA TYR A 73 -15.99 2.90 -10.09
C TYR A 73 -15.17 2.09 -9.08
N TRP A 74 -15.32 0.77 -9.05
CA TRP A 74 -14.59 -0.10 -8.13
C TRP A 74 -13.09 -0.11 -8.38
N LEU A 75 -12.65 -0.11 -9.64
CA LEU A 75 -11.23 -0.03 -9.98
C LEU A 75 -10.62 1.31 -9.55
N GLN A 76 -11.31 2.42 -9.77
CA GLN A 76 -10.86 3.74 -9.31
C GLN A 76 -10.79 3.82 -7.78
N MET A 77 -11.75 3.25 -7.09
CA MET A 77 -11.77 3.22 -5.63
C MET A 77 -10.64 2.34 -5.06
N LEU A 78 -10.37 1.18 -5.68
CA LEU A 78 -9.24 0.34 -5.32
C LEU A 78 -7.92 1.08 -5.52
N LEU A 79 -7.73 1.73 -6.65
CA LEU A 79 -6.53 2.52 -6.94
C LEU A 79 -6.32 3.60 -5.87
N ALA A 80 -7.38 4.35 -5.53
CA ALA A 80 -7.33 5.34 -4.46
C ALA A 80 -7.03 4.73 -3.08
N ALA A 81 -7.46 3.50 -2.82
CA ALA A 81 -7.14 2.80 -1.58
C ALA A 81 -5.66 2.35 -1.52
N TYR A 82 -5.10 1.93 -2.65
CA TYR A 82 -3.67 1.61 -2.72
C TYR A 82 -2.79 2.85 -2.55
N HIS A 83 -3.14 3.98 -3.16
CA HIS A 83 -2.42 5.25 -2.94
C HIS A 83 -2.44 5.67 -1.47
N ASP A 84 -3.61 5.63 -0.80
CA ASP A 84 -3.69 5.92 0.65
C ASP A 84 -2.81 4.97 1.48
N PHE A 85 -2.74 3.71 1.08
CA PHE A 85 -1.90 2.73 1.77
C PHE A 85 -0.41 3.05 1.57
N GLU A 86 0.00 3.39 0.36
CA GLU A 86 1.38 3.81 0.04
C GLU A 86 1.77 5.06 0.85
N ASP A 87 0.93 6.09 0.86
CA ASP A 87 1.18 7.33 1.61
C ASP A 87 1.35 7.06 3.11
N ARG A 88 0.47 6.25 3.70
CA ARG A 88 0.57 5.86 5.12
C ARG A 88 1.81 5.03 5.41
N SER A 89 2.17 4.11 4.52
CA SER A 89 3.37 3.29 4.67
C SER A 89 4.64 4.13 4.55
N ALA A 90 4.68 5.10 3.65
CA ALA A 90 5.78 6.04 3.51
C ALA A 90 5.97 6.89 4.77
N LEU A 91 4.88 7.34 5.41
CA LEU A 91 4.94 8.06 6.69
C LEU A 91 5.53 7.18 7.81
N LEU A 92 5.17 5.90 7.87
CA LEU A 92 5.72 4.96 8.86
C LEU A 92 7.20 4.67 8.63
N VAL A 93 7.63 4.53 7.38
CA VAL A 93 9.04 4.35 7.01
C VAL A 93 9.85 5.60 7.34
N ASN A 94 9.30 6.79 7.09
CA ASN A 94 9.97 8.08 7.34
C ASN A 94 9.91 8.53 8.82
N SER A 95 9.01 7.99 9.65
CA SER A 95 8.89 8.33 11.07
C SER A 95 9.93 7.68 11.98
N GLY A 96 10.72 6.73 11.46
CA GLY A 96 11.83 6.12 12.17
C GLY A 96 13.02 7.08 12.32
N SER A 97 13.81 6.97 13.43
CA SER A 97 15.08 7.68 13.52
C SER A 97 15.97 7.34 12.33
N ALA A 98 16.89 8.26 11.94
CA ALA A 98 17.87 8.03 10.88
C ALA A 98 18.60 6.68 11.04
N MET A 99 18.85 6.30 12.29
CA MET A 99 19.43 5.00 12.66
C MET A 99 18.55 3.82 12.21
N ASN A 100 17.24 3.89 12.47
CA ASN A 100 16.31 2.80 12.13
C ASN A 100 16.11 2.69 10.62
N GLN A 101 16.08 3.81 9.89
CA GLN A 101 15.96 3.82 8.44
C GLN A 101 17.22 3.21 7.78
N VAL A 102 18.41 3.58 8.24
CA VAL A 102 19.68 3.02 7.75
C VAL A 102 19.76 1.53 8.07
N GLN A 103 19.38 1.11 9.29
CA GLN A 103 19.34 -0.31 9.66
C GLN A 103 18.39 -1.09 8.75
N ALA A 104 17.17 -0.61 8.55
CA ALA A 104 16.18 -1.27 7.69
C ALA A 104 16.63 -1.36 6.22
N ALA A 105 17.33 -0.35 5.71
CA ALA A 105 17.91 -0.39 4.37
C ALA A 105 19.00 -1.45 4.26
N ILE A 106 19.90 -1.53 5.24
CA ILE A 106 20.96 -2.56 5.31
C ILE A 106 20.36 -3.96 5.44
N ASP A 107 19.29 -4.12 6.23
CA ASP A 107 18.65 -5.43 6.44
C ASP A 107 17.99 -6.01 5.18
N ARG A 108 17.53 -5.15 4.29
CA ARG A 108 16.95 -5.52 2.98
C ARG A 108 18.01 -5.87 1.93
N HIS A 109 19.24 -5.43 2.14
CA HIS A 109 20.31 -5.64 1.18
C HIS A 109 21.09 -6.93 1.47
N LEU A 110 21.44 -7.66 0.41
CA LEU A 110 22.26 -8.88 0.47
C LEU A 110 23.65 -8.57 -0.09
N GLY A 111 24.69 -8.85 0.69
CA GLY A 111 26.08 -8.70 0.26
C GLY A 111 26.81 -7.52 0.90
N ALA A 112 27.96 -7.17 0.31
CA ALA A 112 28.76 -6.04 0.75
C ALA A 112 28.19 -4.72 0.22
N PHE A 113 28.32 -3.65 0.97
CA PHE A 113 27.83 -2.32 0.62
C PHE A 113 28.77 -1.21 1.10
N THR A 114 28.67 -0.05 0.50
CA THR A 114 29.43 1.15 0.83
C THR A 114 28.53 2.21 1.48
N LYS A 115 29.13 3.28 1.97
CA LYS A 115 28.34 4.45 2.41
C LYS A 115 27.58 5.13 1.26
N GLN A 116 28.11 5.04 0.04
CA GLN A 116 27.47 5.55 -1.16
C GLN A 116 26.15 4.83 -1.42
N ASP A 117 26.15 3.50 -1.32
CA ASP A 117 24.95 2.70 -1.50
C ASP A 117 23.89 3.07 -0.46
N ILE A 118 24.26 3.31 0.81
CA ILE A 118 23.33 3.75 1.86
C ILE A 118 22.72 5.11 1.51
N ARG A 119 23.47 6.06 0.92
CA ARG A 119 22.95 7.35 0.46
C ARG A 119 21.89 7.17 -0.62
N GLU A 120 22.11 6.27 -1.56
CA GLU A 120 21.14 5.95 -2.62
C GLU A 120 19.87 5.29 -2.05
N TRP A 121 20.01 4.42 -1.06
CA TRP A 121 18.88 3.78 -0.40
C TRP A 121 18.10 4.69 0.53
N CYS A 122 18.75 5.72 1.08
CA CYS A 122 18.19 6.63 2.09
C CYS A 122 18.40 8.11 1.69
N PRO A 123 17.83 8.58 0.57
CA PRO A 123 18.10 9.93 0.03
C PRO A 123 17.65 11.06 0.94
N ASN A 124 16.73 10.78 1.86
CA ASN A 124 16.18 11.78 2.81
C ASN A 124 17.00 11.90 4.10
N ILE A 125 18.09 11.15 4.26
CA ILE A 125 18.94 11.17 5.46
C ILE A 125 20.23 11.93 5.14
N SER A 126 20.61 12.89 6.02
CA SER A 126 21.87 13.62 5.85
C SER A 126 23.09 12.73 5.99
N ASP A 127 24.18 13.08 5.32
CA ASP A 127 25.46 12.34 5.36
C ASP A 127 25.99 12.16 6.79
N SER A 128 25.87 13.18 7.62
CA SER A 128 26.28 13.12 9.03
C SER A 128 25.45 12.11 9.83
N ALA A 129 24.15 12.00 9.56
CA ALA A 129 23.28 11.05 10.21
C ALA A 129 23.55 9.61 9.73
N ILE A 130 23.83 9.41 8.43
CA ILE A 130 24.29 8.12 7.87
C ILE A 130 25.59 7.68 8.53
N GLU A 131 26.57 8.58 8.65
CA GLU A 131 27.85 8.28 9.32
C GLU A 131 27.68 7.89 10.77
N GLY A 132 26.84 8.63 11.50
CA GLY A 132 26.50 8.33 12.89
C GLY A 132 25.85 6.96 13.04
N ALA A 133 24.90 6.64 12.16
CA ALA A 133 24.23 5.34 12.14
C ALA A 133 25.21 4.21 11.85
N VAL A 134 26.00 4.30 10.79
CA VAL A 134 27.01 3.29 10.42
C VAL A 134 28.02 3.07 11.55
N ARG A 135 28.52 4.15 12.19
CA ARG A 135 29.42 4.04 13.35
C ARG A 135 28.79 3.28 14.51
N THR A 136 27.53 3.55 14.79
CA THR A 136 26.79 2.86 15.85
C THR A 136 26.56 1.39 15.53
N LEU A 137 26.24 1.05 14.27
CA LEU A 137 26.01 -0.32 13.81
C LEU A 137 27.30 -1.16 13.84
N VAL A 138 28.43 -0.58 13.50
CA VAL A 138 29.74 -1.21 13.65
C VAL A 138 30.05 -1.46 15.14
N LYS A 139 29.78 -0.46 16.00
CA LYS A 139 29.99 -0.61 17.46
C LYS A 139 29.11 -1.67 18.08
N LYS A 140 27.87 -1.83 17.58
CA LYS A 140 26.92 -2.87 18.02
C LYS A 140 27.26 -4.27 17.48
N GLY A 141 28.20 -4.39 16.54
CA GLY A 141 28.52 -5.65 15.87
C GLY A 141 27.49 -6.13 14.85
N SER A 142 26.54 -5.28 14.45
CA SER A 142 25.55 -5.64 13.42
C SER A 142 26.15 -5.66 12.01
N ILE A 143 27.18 -4.84 11.78
CA ILE A 143 27.94 -4.79 10.53
C ILE A 143 29.44 -4.74 10.82
N GLN A 144 30.25 -5.29 9.92
CA GLN A 144 31.69 -5.25 10.00
C GLN A 144 32.28 -4.37 8.90
N ARG A 145 33.15 -3.44 9.27
CA ARG A 145 33.92 -2.64 8.33
C ARG A 145 35.08 -3.45 7.76
N LYS A 146 35.24 -3.43 6.43
CA LYS A 146 36.34 -4.04 5.69
C LYS A 146 36.96 -3.03 4.72
N GLY A 147 38.21 -3.31 4.31
CA GLY A 147 38.97 -2.40 3.45
C GLY A 147 39.52 -1.17 4.18
N GLY A 148 40.07 -0.19 3.42
CA GLY A 148 40.63 1.02 3.95
C GLY A 148 40.60 2.17 2.93
N GLY A 149 40.60 3.43 3.41
CA GLY A 149 40.58 4.59 2.55
C GLY A 149 39.34 4.61 1.63
N ARG A 150 39.60 4.78 0.32
CA ARG A 150 38.54 4.87 -0.71
C ARG A 150 37.87 3.51 -1.00
N SER A 151 38.48 2.38 -0.65
CA SER A 151 37.95 1.03 -0.84
C SER A 151 37.26 0.47 0.42
N THR A 152 36.80 1.32 1.33
CA THR A 152 36.05 0.91 2.52
C THR A 152 34.67 0.40 2.15
N TYR A 153 34.31 -0.81 2.58
CA TYR A 153 32.99 -1.39 2.47
C TYR A 153 32.58 -2.07 3.78
N TYR A 154 31.31 -2.42 3.88
CA TYR A 154 30.72 -3.04 5.05
C TYR A 154 30.06 -4.36 4.67
N VAL A 155 30.03 -5.30 5.59
CA VAL A 155 29.30 -6.57 5.46
C VAL A 155 28.44 -6.78 6.69
N LYS A 156 27.28 -7.34 6.50
CA LYS A 156 26.37 -7.75 7.57
C LYS A 156 26.95 -8.97 8.28
N LEU A 157 26.81 -9.06 9.59
CA LEU A 157 27.22 -10.19 10.42
C LEU A 157 26.02 -11.07 10.77
#